data_155a237c9b49dde589f987d7546b23f3
#
_entry.id   155a237c9b49dde589f987d7546b23f3
#
_cell.length_a   1.000
_cell.length_b   1.000
_cell.length_c   1.000
_cell.angle_alpha   90.00
_cell.angle_beta   90.00
_cell.angle_gamma   90.00
#
_symmetry.space_group_name_H-M   'P 1'
#
loop_
_entity.id
_entity.type
_entity.pdbx_description
1 polymer ?
#
loop_
_entity_poly.entity_id
_entity_poly.type
_entity_poly.pdbx_seq_one_letter_code
_entity_poly.pdbx_strand_id
1 'polypeptide(L)'
;MDLSELEDFFADRFATSEAVSSQHSHDESWHVPENLPDAVVFPETSNEVSRIISFASENNIPVIPFGTGTALEGHVHAVNGGITIDSRNMNKVIQVNMEDMDCRVQAGVTREELNSFLRDTGLFFPVDPGANASIGGMCSTGASGTNTVKYGTIREQVIGLEVIM
;
A
#
# COMPACT_ATOMS: atom_id res chain seq x y z
N MET A 1 19.54 -14.51 -6.07
CA MET A 1 18.44 -14.70 -5.10
C MET A 1 17.47 -15.70 -5.71
N ASP A 2 17.08 -16.75 -4.98
CA ASP A 2 16.09 -17.71 -5.48
C ASP A 2 14.70 -17.30 -4.99
N LEU A 3 13.81 -16.96 -5.92
CA LEU A 3 12.44 -16.50 -5.67
C LEU A 3 11.40 -17.47 -6.25
N SER A 4 11.83 -18.66 -6.69
CA SER A 4 10.96 -19.63 -7.39
C SER A 4 9.73 -20.03 -6.57
N GLU A 5 9.84 -20.15 -5.24
CA GLU A 5 8.69 -20.45 -4.38
C GLU A 5 7.60 -19.38 -4.45
N LEU A 6 7.97 -18.11 -4.46
CA LEU A 6 6.99 -17.01 -4.61
C LEU A 6 6.45 -16.94 -6.04
N GLU A 7 7.31 -17.12 -7.04
CA GLU A 7 6.91 -17.16 -8.44
C GLU A 7 5.87 -18.26 -8.71
N ASP A 8 6.12 -19.48 -8.23
CA ASP A 8 5.20 -20.62 -8.36
C ASP A 8 3.86 -20.36 -7.64
N PHE A 9 3.90 -19.70 -6.47
CA PHE A 9 2.70 -19.45 -5.68
C PHE A 9 1.84 -18.30 -6.25
N PHE A 10 2.49 -17.20 -6.65
CA PHE A 10 1.78 -16.00 -7.11
C PHE A 10 1.49 -16.00 -8.61
N ALA A 11 2.21 -16.79 -9.41
CA ALA A 11 2.05 -16.92 -10.85
C ALA A 11 2.02 -15.56 -11.59
N ASP A 12 0.88 -15.19 -12.19
CA ASP A 12 0.67 -13.93 -12.90
C ASP A 12 0.68 -12.68 -12.00
N ARG A 13 0.64 -12.87 -10.69
CA ARG A 13 0.77 -11.81 -9.67
C ARG A 13 2.19 -11.66 -9.12
N PHE A 14 3.18 -12.20 -9.84
CA PHE A 14 4.61 -12.08 -9.58
C PHE A 14 5.33 -11.56 -10.82
N ALA A 15 6.15 -10.54 -10.69
CA ALA A 15 6.84 -9.94 -11.81
C ALA A 15 8.30 -9.61 -11.49
N THR A 16 9.20 -9.96 -12.42
CA THR A 16 10.64 -9.65 -12.38
C THR A 16 11.09 -8.83 -13.58
N SER A 17 10.16 -8.40 -14.45
CA SER A 17 10.52 -7.61 -15.62
C SER A 17 11.00 -6.22 -15.23
N GLU A 18 12.05 -5.74 -15.89
CA GLU A 18 12.62 -4.40 -15.67
C GLU A 18 11.55 -3.29 -15.79
N ALA A 19 10.60 -3.44 -16.71
CA ALA A 19 9.52 -2.48 -16.89
C ALA A 19 8.64 -2.35 -15.66
N VAL A 20 8.25 -3.47 -15.02
CA VAL A 20 7.45 -3.48 -13.80
C VAL A 20 8.28 -2.99 -12.61
N SER A 21 9.52 -3.47 -12.47
CA SER A 21 10.42 -3.05 -11.39
C SER A 21 10.69 -1.54 -11.44
N SER A 22 10.89 -0.98 -12.63
CA SER A 22 11.08 0.47 -12.82
C SER A 22 9.85 1.28 -12.40
N GLN A 23 8.64 0.81 -12.72
CA GLN A 23 7.40 1.48 -12.30
C GLN A 23 7.21 1.49 -10.77
N HIS A 24 7.81 0.54 -10.06
CA HIS A 24 7.71 0.40 -8.60
C HIS A 24 8.93 0.93 -7.84
N SER A 25 9.86 1.58 -8.53
CA SER A 25 11.06 2.15 -7.91
C SER A 25 10.98 3.65 -7.65
N HIS A 26 9.93 4.32 -8.11
CA HIS A 26 9.79 5.77 -8.05
C HIS A 26 8.59 6.19 -7.20
N ASP A 27 8.75 7.31 -6.51
CA ASP A 27 7.69 8.09 -5.90
C ASP A 27 7.75 9.55 -6.42
N GLU A 28 7.01 10.46 -5.80
CA GLU A 28 6.97 11.88 -6.17
C GLU A 28 8.17 12.68 -5.61
N SER A 29 9.18 12.00 -5.01
CA SER A 29 10.40 12.67 -4.57
C SER A 29 11.31 13.00 -5.76
N TRP A 30 12.22 13.96 -5.54
CA TRP A 30 13.23 14.31 -6.54
C TRP A 30 14.38 13.27 -6.63
N HIS A 31 14.42 12.34 -5.69
CA HIS A 31 15.49 11.36 -5.60
C HIS A 31 15.33 10.29 -6.69
N VAL A 32 16.43 9.98 -7.37
CA VAL A 32 16.48 8.93 -8.38
C VAL A 32 16.99 7.65 -7.73
N PRO A 33 16.22 6.54 -7.76
CA PRO A 33 16.66 5.29 -7.17
C PRO A 33 17.88 4.73 -7.90
N GLU A 34 18.87 4.23 -7.14
CA GLU A 34 20.07 3.61 -7.69
C GLU A 34 19.84 2.15 -8.10
N ASN A 35 18.87 1.48 -7.46
CA ASN A 35 18.55 0.09 -7.69
C ASN A 35 17.04 -0.10 -7.93
N LEU A 36 16.71 -1.20 -8.60
CA LEU A 36 15.35 -1.68 -8.80
C LEU A 36 15.05 -2.82 -7.81
N PRO A 37 13.78 -3.06 -7.47
CA PRO A 37 13.41 -4.28 -6.76
C PRO A 37 13.69 -5.52 -7.64
N ASP A 38 14.11 -6.61 -7.00
CA ASP A 38 14.36 -7.88 -7.67
C ASP A 38 13.05 -8.53 -8.16
N ALA A 39 11.97 -8.29 -7.44
CA ALA A 39 10.63 -8.72 -7.81
C ALA A 39 9.56 -7.77 -7.28
N VAL A 40 8.41 -7.77 -7.94
CA VAL A 40 7.17 -7.11 -7.50
C VAL A 40 6.09 -8.16 -7.35
N VAL A 41 5.41 -8.19 -6.19
CA VAL A 41 4.35 -9.14 -5.89
C VAL A 41 3.06 -8.41 -5.58
N PHE A 42 1.94 -8.91 -6.09
CA PHE A 42 0.61 -8.31 -5.99
C PHE A 42 -0.34 -9.19 -5.15
N PRO A 43 -0.24 -9.15 -3.80
CA PRO A 43 -1.13 -9.92 -2.94
C PRO A 43 -2.57 -9.39 -2.96
N GLU A 44 -3.53 -10.28 -2.67
CA GLU A 44 -4.96 -9.96 -2.54
C GLU A 44 -5.46 -10.08 -1.10
N THR A 45 -4.67 -10.73 -0.23
CA THR A 45 -5.05 -11.03 1.16
C THR A 45 -3.91 -10.81 2.14
N SER A 46 -4.25 -10.56 3.41
CA SER A 46 -3.29 -10.49 4.52
C SER A 46 -2.46 -11.79 4.67
N ASN A 47 -3.08 -12.95 4.42
CA ASN A 47 -2.37 -14.23 4.49
C ASN A 47 -1.28 -14.35 3.42
N GLU A 48 -1.53 -13.83 2.22
CA GLU A 48 -0.52 -13.78 1.16
C GLU A 48 0.63 -12.83 1.53
N VAL A 49 0.31 -11.66 2.11
CA VAL A 49 1.34 -10.74 2.62
C VAL A 49 2.18 -11.42 3.70
N SER A 50 1.54 -12.12 4.66
CA SER A 50 2.23 -12.86 5.70
C SER A 50 3.19 -13.91 5.11
N ARG A 51 2.80 -14.61 4.05
CA ARG A 51 3.66 -15.56 3.36
C ARG A 51 4.89 -14.89 2.74
N ILE A 52 4.71 -13.75 2.07
CA ILE A 52 5.83 -13.00 1.50
C ILE A 52 6.79 -12.55 2.60
N ILE A 53 6.27 -11.99 3.70
CA ILE A 53 7.09 -11.51 4.83
C ILE A 53 7.86 -12.65 5.48
N SER A 54 7.22 -13.81 5.71
CA SER A 54 7.88 -14.99 6.27
C SER A 54 9.02 -15.46 5.36
N PHE A 55 8.75 -15.65 4.07
CA PHE A 55 9.75 -16.02 3.08
C PHE A 55 10.94 -15.04 3.05
N ALA A 56 10.64 -13.74 3.00
CA ALA A 56 11.65 -12.68 2.97
C ALA A 56 12.50 -12.69 4.25
N SER A 57 11.89 -12.88 5.41
CA SER A 57 12.58 -12.97 6.71
C SER A 57 13.51 -14.17 6.78
N GLU A 58 13.06 -15.36 6.36
CA GLU A 58 13.85 -16.58 6.35
C GLU A 58 15.07 -16.50 5.42
N ASN A 59 14.94 -15.75 4.33
CA ASN A 59 15.99 -15.59 3.32
C ASN A 59 16.79 -14.28 3.44
N ASN A 60 16.55 -13.46 4.48
CA ASN A 60 17.15 -12.15 4.67
C ASN A 60 17.00 -11.20 3.46
N ILE A 61 15.82 -11.19 2.86
CA ILE A 61 15.48 -10.37 1.70
C ILE A 61 14.81 -9.08 2.17
N PRO A 62 15.25 -7.89 1.71
CA PRO A 62 14.55 -6.64 1.96
C PRO A 62 13.12 -6.64 1.39
N VAL A 63 12.18 -6.03 2.12
CA VAL A 63 10.80 -5.87 1.67
C VAL A 63 10.45 -4.39 1.59
N ILE A 64 9.85 -3.99 0.48
CA ILE A 64 9.44 -2.62 0.21
C ILE A 64 7.91 -2.60 0.03
N PRO A 65 7.16 -1.94 0.91
CA PRO A 65 5.73 -1.75 0.70
C PRO A 65 5.47 -0.70 -0.38
N PHE A 66 4.50 -0.95 -1.25
CA PHE A 66 4.09 -0.05 -2.31
C PHE A 66 2.56 0.11 -2.30
N GLY A 67 2.10 1.35 -2.28
CA GLY A 67 0.70 1.71 -2.43
C GLY A 67 0.44 2.30 -3.82
N THR A 68 0.34 3.63 -3.90
CA THR A 68 0.13 4.38 -5.16
C THR A 68 1.38 5.10 -5.67
N GLY A 69 2.52 4.97 -4.97
CA GLY A 69 3.77 5.62 -5.34
C GLY A 69 3.78 7.15 -5.16
N THR A 70 2.85 7.69 -4.39
CA THR A 70 2.67 9.15 -4.20
C THR A 70 3.41 9.72 -2.99
N ALA A 71 4.32 8.97 -2.37
CA ALA A 71 5.16 9.43 -1.28
C ALA A 71 6.19 10.47 -1.77
N LEU A 72 6.72 11.28 -0.85
CA LEU A 72 7.64 12.38 -1.15
C LEU A 72 9.05 12.19 -0.55
N GLU A 73 9.28 11.07 0.12
CA GLU A 73 10.46 10.84 0.98
C GLU A 73 11.31 9.62 0.53
N GLY A 74 11.04 9.06 -0.65
CA GLY A 74 11.77 7.89 -1.16
C GLY A 74 11.39 6.56 -0.50
N HIS A 75 10.20 6.46 0.08
CA HIS A 75 9.75 5.28 0.84
C HIS A 75 9.67 3.99 0.01
N VAL A 76 9.52 4.10 -1.30
CA VAL A 76 9.35 2.96 -2.21
C VAL A 76 10.66 2.54 -2.88
N HIS A 77 11.78 3.18 -2.54
CA HIS A 77 13.06 2.91 -3.18
C HIS A 77 13.68 1.61 -2.68
N ALA A 78 13.97 0.70 -3.60
CA ALA A 78 14.63 -0.57 -3.33
C ALA A 78 16.15 -0.41 -3.21
N VAL A 79 16.61 0.33 -2.17
CA VAL A 79 18.03 0.72 -2.01
C VAL A 79 18.97 -0.48 -2.05
N ASN A 80 18.53 -1.63 -1.56
CA ASN A 80 19.31 -2.87 -1.52
C ASN A 80 18.65 -3.99 -2.35
N GLY A 81 17.90 -3.65 -3.41
CA GLY A 81 17.07 -4.62 -4.09
C GLY A 81 15.91 -5.11 -3.22
N GLY A 82 15.49 -6.36 -3.36
CA GLY A 82 14.47 -6.99 -2.53
C GLY A 82 13.12 -7.12 -3.21
N ILE A 83 12.08 -7.41 -2.42
CA ILE A 83 10.72 -7.67 -2.92
C ILE A 83 9.84 -6.47 -2.65
N THR A 84 9.26 -5.88 -3.71
CA THR A 84 8.20 -4.89 -3.56
C THR A 84 6.86 -5.58 -3.43
N ILE A 85 6.10 -5.24 -2.38
CA ILE A 85 4.73 -5.70 -2.17
C ILE A 85 3.77 -4.59 -2.59
N ASP A 86 3.12 -4.76 -3.73
CA ASP A 86 2.13 -3.81 -4.23
C ASP A 86 0.73 -4.18 -3.73
N SER A 87 0.17 -3.31 -2.92
CA SER A 87 -1.14 -3.52 -2.29
C SER A 87 -2.34 -3.23 -3.20
N ARG A 88 -2.16 -2.87 -4.48
CA ARG A 88 -3.26 -2.47 -5.39
C ARG A 88 -4.40 -3.49 -5.51
N ASN A 89 -4.09 -4.78 -5.40
CA ASN A 89 -5.10 -5.85 -5.46
C ASN A 89 -5.82 -6.05 -4.13
N MET A 90 -5.34 -5.44 -3.04
CA MET A 90 -6.01 -5.39 -1.75
C MET A 90 -6.94 -4.16 -1.69
N ASN A 91 -7.95 -4.11 -2.56
CA ASN A 91 -8.76 -2.93 -2.85
C ASN A 91 -10.24 -3.07 -2.46
N LYS A 92 -10.56 -3.95 -1.50
CA LYS A 92 -11.95 -4.18 -1.07
C LYS A 92 -12.34 -3.28 0.08
N VAL A 93 -13.49 -2.62 -0.04
CA VAL A 93 -14.25 -2.08 1.09
C VAL A 93 -15.01 -3.25 1.72
N ILE A 94 -14.55 -3.69 2.90
CA ILE A 94 -15.03 -4.93 3.54
C ILE A 94 -16.36 -4.70 4.24
N GLN A 95 -16.47 -3.57 4.96
CA GLN A 95 -17.64 -3.24 5.76
C GLN A 95 -17.76 -1.72 5.91
N VAL A 96 -18.98 -1.23 5.95
CA VAL A 96 -19.32 0.15 6.32
C VAL A 96 -20.43 0.12 7.37
N ASN A 97 -20.18 0.74 8.52
CA ASN A 97 -21.13 0.89 9.62
C ASN A 97 -21.58 2.35 9.66
N MET A 98 -22.72 2.64 9.04
CA MET A 98 -23.20 4.01 8.89
C MET A 98 -23.57 4.66 10.23
N GLU A 99 -24.10 3.90 11.19
CA GLU A 99 -24.50 4.39 12.51
C GLU A 99 -23.26 4.75 13.36
N ASP A 100 -22.21 3.94 13.28
CA ASP A 100 -20.95 4.14 14.01
C ASP A 100 -19.98 5.08 13.26
N MET A 101 -20.30 5.39 12.01
CA MET A 101 -19.48 6.21 11.11
C MET A 101 -18.05 5.65 10.92
N ASP A 102 -17.93 4.34 10.87
CA ASP A 102 -16.66 3.65 10.61
C ASP A 102 -16.74 2.71 9.40
N CYS A 103 -15.58 2.30 8.91
CA CYS A 103 -15.48 1.29 7.86
C CYS A 103 -14.22 0.43 8.02
N ARG A 104 -14.28 -0.79 7.50
CA ARG A 104 -13.12 -1.66 7.33
C ARG A 104 -12.80 -1.78 5.85
N VAL A 105 -11.55 -1.47 5.51
CA VAL A 105 -11.05 -1.52 4.14
C VAL A 105 -9.71 -2.25 4.06
N GLN A 106 -9.38 -2.80 2.91
CA GLN A 106 -8.03 -3.30 2.63
C GLN A 106 -7.07 -2.13 2.35
N ALA A 107 -5.78 -2.37 2.54
CA ALA A 107 -4.73 -1.35 2.50
C ALA A 107 -4.59 -0.62 1.15
N GLY A 108 -4.89 -1.30 0.05
CA GLY A 108 -4.79 -0.76 -1.31
C GLY A 108 -5.99 0.08 -1.75
N VAL A 109 -7.10 0.11 -0.98
CA VAL A 109 -8.23 1.00 -1.28
C VAL A 109 -7.75 2.43 -1.30
N THR A 110 -8.01 3.16 -2.38
CA THR A 110 -7.65 4.57 -2.48
C THR A 110 -8.71 5.48 -1.84
N ARG A 111 -8.31 6.72 -1.52
CA ARG A 111 -9.24 7.74 -1.00
C ARG A 111 -10.45 7.95 -1.92
N GLU A 112 -10.21 8.04 -3.22
CA GLU A 112 -11.29 8.29 -4.19
C GLU A 112 -12.23 7.10 -4.32
N GLU A 113 -11.71 5.87 -4.34
CA GLU A 113 -12.52 4.66 -4.36
C GLU A 113 -13.40 4.57 -3.12
N LEU A 114 -12.83 4.82 -1.92
CA LEU A 114 -13.60 4.83 -0.67
C LEU A 114 -14.70 5.90 -0.71
N ASN A 115 -14.38 7.14 -1.10
CA ASN A 115 -15.36 8.21 -1.17
C ASN A 115 -16.41 7.97 -2.27
N SER A 116 -16.06 7.34 -3.37
CA SER A 116 -17.00 6.89 -4.38
C SER A 116 -17.98 5.84 -3.83
N PHE A 117 -17.46 4.90 -3.05
CA PHE A 117 -18.27 3.87 -2.37
C PHE A 117 -19.24 4.49 -1.33
N LEU A 118 -18.78 5.49 -0.58
CA LEU A 118 -19.54 6.15 0.47
C LEU A 118 -20.55 7.20 -0.05
N ARG A 119 -20.50 7.56 -1.33
CA ARG A 119 -21.22 8.70 -1.92
C ARG A 119 -22.70 8.81 -1.54
N ASP A 120 -23.41 7.69 -1.52
CA ASP A 120 -24.85 7.64 -1.28
C ASP A 120 -25.21 7.46 0.21
N THR A 121 -24.21 7.39 1.10
CA THR A 121 -24.38 7.22 2.55
C THR A 121 -24.47 8.54 3.31
N GLY A 122 -24.04 9.64 2.70
CA GLY A 122 -23.85 10.94 3.38
C GLY A 122 -22.56 11.03 4.19
N LEU A 123 -21.72 9.97 4.18
CA LEU A 123 -20.41 9.91 4.83
C LEU A 123 -19.29 10.15 3.80
N PHE A 124 -18.12 10.51 4.29
CA PHE A 124 -16.92 10.61 3.47
C PHE A 124 -15.65 10.44 4.32
N PHE A 125 -14.59 9.98 3.69
CA PHE A 125 -13.27 9.90 4.30
C PHE A 125 -12.53 11.24 4.13
N PRO A 126 -12.16 11.93 5.24
CA PRO A 126 -11.78 13.35 5.17
C PRO A 126 -10.31 13.61 4.84
N VAL A 127 -9.40 12.64 4.97
CA VAL A 127 -7.97 12.89 4.74
C VAL A 127 -7.69 13.01 3.26
N ASP A 128 -7.25 14.20 2.83
CA ASP A 128 -6.99 14.54 1.43
C ASP A 128 -5.58 15.10 1.26
N PRO A 129 -4.58 14.24 0.98
CA PRO A 129 -3.19 14.68 0.79
C PRO A 129 -2.93 15.35 -0.58
N GLY A 130 -3.95 15.52 -1.40
CA GLY A 130 -3.85 16.05 -2.76
C GLY A 130 -3.67 14.97 -3.84
N ALA A 131 -2.93 13.91 -3.54
CA ALA A 131 -2.82 12.73 -4.38
C ALA A 131 -3.93 11.71 -4.06
N ASN A 132 -4.29 10.86 -5.03
CA ASN A 132 -5.20 9.73 -4.78
C ASN A 132 -4.44 8.58 -4.11
N ALA A 133 -4.07 8.77 -2.85
CA ALA A 133 -3.27 7.81 -2.08
C ALA A 133 -4.12 6.64 -1.56
N SER A 134 -3.48 5.48 -1.37
CA SER A 134 -4.08 4.32 -0.72
C SER A 134 -4.20 4.53 0.79
N ILE A 135 -5.24 3.96 1.40
CA ILE A 135 -5.48 4.08 2.85
C ILE A 135 -4.28 3.51 3.64
N GLY A 136 -3.76 2.34 3.27
CA GLY A 136 -2.57 1.78 3.90
C GLY A 136 -1.33 2.65 3.75
N GLY A 137 -1.12 3.23 2.57
CA GLY A 137 -0.03 4.19 2.32
C GLY A 137 -0.15 5.43 3.18
N MET A 138 -1.36 6.00 3.29
CA MET A 138 -1.62 7.15 4.17
C MET A 138 -1.36 6.82 5.64
N CYS A 139 -1.75 5.63 6.11
CA CYS A 139 -1.45 5.18 7.48
C CYS A 139 0.06 5.09 7.72
N SER A 140 0.81 4.52 6.78
CA SER A 140 2.25 4.32 6.89
C SER A 140 3.05 5.62 6.89
N THR A 141 2.58 6.64 6.16
CA THR A 141 3.28 7.92 6.00
C THR A 141 2.77 9.03 6.92
N GLY A 142 1.75 8.75 7.75
CA GLY A 142 1.17 9.77 8.62
C GLY A 142 0.48 10.90 7.86
N ALA A 143 -0.24 10.57 6.78
CA ALA A 143 -0.80 11.53 5.85
C ALA A 143 -1.69 12.60 6.51
N SER A 144 -1.61 13.80 5.98
CA SER A 144 -2.47 14.93 6.28
C SER A 144 -2.98 15.54 4.97
N GLY A 145 -3.81 16.57 5.04
CA GLY A 145 -4.32 17.21 3.84
C GLY A 145 -5.12 18.47 4.12
N THR A 146 -5.83 18.95 3.10
CA THR A 146 -6.54 20.23 3.15
C THR A 146 -7.62 20.29 4.22
N ASN A 147 -8.21 19.15 4.58
CA ASN A 147 -9.27 19.04 5.57
C ASN A 147 -8.76 18.85 7.02
N THR A 148 -7.44 18.75 7.23
CA THR A 148 -6.82 18.41 8.52
C THR A 148 -7.20 19.36 9.65
N VAL A 149 -7.35 20.66 9.35
CA VAL A 149 -7.74 21.67 10.37
C VAL A 149 -9.08 21.34 11.03
N LYS A 150 -10.00 20.72 10.28
CA LYS A 150 -11.32 20.37 10.80
C LYS A 150 -11.42 18.92 11.28
N TYR A 151 -10.82 18.00 10.58
CA TYR A 151 -11.06 16.56 10.78
C TYR A 151 -9.85 15.82 11.33
N GLY A 152 -8.68 16.45 11.47
CA GLY A 152 -7.44 15.81 11.89
C GLY A 152 -6.69 15.15 10.73
N THR A 153 -5.58 14.51 11.08
CA THR A 153 -4.73 13.74 10.18
C THR A 153 -5.24 12.30 10.04
N ILE A 154 -4.52 11.46 9.32
CA ILE A 154 -4.83 10.02 9.23
C ILE A 154 -4.84 9.35 10.62
N ARG A 155 -3.99 9.82 11.54
CA ARG A 155 -3.88 9.26 12.88
C ARG A 155 -5.19 9.32 13.66
N GLU A 156 -5.93 10.43 13.53
CA GLU A 156 -7.22 10.63 14.20
C GLU A 156 -8.36 9.84 13.52
N GLN A 157 -8.14 9.40 12.26
CA GLN A 157 -9.14 8.66 11.50
C GLN A 157 -9.00 7.14 11.61
N VAL A 158 -7.88 6.64 12.14
CA VAL A 158 -7.62 5.20 12.21
C VAL A 158 -7.99 4.66 13.59
N ILE A 159 -8.97 3.77 13.65
CA ILE A 159 -9.44 3.11 14.87
C ILE A 159 -8.60 1.85 15.16
N GLY A 160 -8.17 1.14 14.13
CA GLY A 160 -7.39 -0.08 14.27
C GLY A 160 -6.70 -0.48 12.97
N LEU A 161 -5.60 -1.21 13.11
CA LEU A 161 -4.80 -1.73 12.00
C LEU A 161 -4.57 -3.23 12.19
N GLU A 162 -4.64 -3.97 11.09
CA GLU A 162 -4.02 -5.29 10.96
C GLU A 162 -2.58 -5.08 10.47
N VAL A 163 -1.60 -5.53 11.25
CA VAL A 163 -0.18 -5.38 10.96
C VAL A 163 0.47 -6.75 10.81
N ILE A 164 1.25 -6.94 9.75
CA ILE A 164 2.01 -8.17 9.49
C ILE A 164 3.48 -7.85 9.70
N MET A 165 4.14 -8.67 10.58
CA MET A 165 5.54 -8.48 10.99
C MET A 165 6.32 -9.79 10.80
#